data_643bfe61802d7e059de2b6afcf18779b
#
_entry.id   643bfe61802d7e059de2b6afcf18779b
#
_cell.length_a   1.000
_cell.length_b   1.000
_cell.length_c   1.000
_cell.angle_alpha   90.00
_cell.angle_beta   90.00
_cell.angle_gamma   90.00
#
_symmetry.space_group_name_H-M   'P 1'
#
loop_
_entity.id
_entity.type
_entity.pdbx_description
1 polymer ?
#
loop_
_entity_poly.entity_id
_entity_poly.type
_entity_poly.pdbx_seq_one_letter_code
_entity_poly.pdbx_strand_id
1 'polypeptide(L)'
;MLDIGTGPGHIPLLVAEHIADAEIVAIDLSAHMLAHAERHRAASPHAARVSFRRANARAPDFPDASFDAVFSTTILHHIPDPRPFLREAWRVLAPGGALLIRDLYRPPTPERALELVALHAAGETPYSRELFRASLHAALTADELRALAGEAGLTGVELVIDSDRHMSLQRAAARRAGARRR
;
A
#
# COMPACT_ATOMS: atom_id res chain seq x y z
N MET A 1 8.57 -9.03 5.32
CA MET A 1 7.66 -7.90 5.06
C MET A 1 6.45 -8.38 4.27
N LEU A 2 5.32 -7.69 4.34
CA LEU A 2 4.13 -7.97 3.53
C LEU A 2 3.75 -6.75 2.68
N ASP A 3 3.56 -6.95 1.37
CA ASP A 3 2.95 -6.00 0.45
C ASP A 3 1.51 -6.42 0.15
N ILE A 4 0.53 -5.56 0.43
CA ILE A 4 -0.88 -5.86 0.26
C ILE A 4 -1.44 -5.09 -0.95
N GLY A 5 -1.91 -5.82 -1.98
CA GLY A 5 -2.38 -5.26 -3.24
C GLY A 5 -1.22 -4.88 -4.16
N THR A 6 -0.31 -5.81 -4.33
CA THR A 6 0.95 -5.58 -5.04
C THR A 6 0.80 -5.23 -6.53
N GLY A 7 -0.37 -5.50 -7.13
CA GLY A 7 -0.57 -5.30 -8.56
C GLY A 7 0.49 -6.03 -9.41
N PRO A 8 1.15 -5.32 -10.34
CA PRO A 8 2.17 -5.92 -11.20
C PRO A 8 3.54 -6.12 -10.51
N GLY A 9 3.66 -5.93 -9.18
CA GLY A 9 4.83 -6.31 -8.40
C GLY A 9 6.02 -5.35 -8.44
N HIS A 10 5.85 -4.12 -8.92
CA HIS A 10 6.95 -3.15 -9.00
C HIS A 10 7.46 -2.71 -7.62
N ILE A 11 6.54 -2.43 -6.69
CA ILE A 11 6.91 -1.89 -5.37
C ILE A 11 7.71 -2.89 -4.53
N PRO A 12 7.31 -4.16 -4.36
CA PRO A 12 8.11 -5.10 -3.58
C PRO A 12 9.49 -5.39 -4.19
N LEU A 13 9.63 -5.37 -5.52
CA LEU A 13 10.92 -5.49 -6.18
C LEU A 13 11.81 -4.26 -5.91
N LEU A 14 11.26 -3.06 -5.95
CA LEU A 14 11.96 -1.82 -5.59
C LEU A 14 12.37 -1.83 -4.11
N VAL A 15 11.50 -2.29 -3.20
CA VAL A 15 11.85 -2.44 -1.77
C VAL A 15 12.99 -3.44 -1.59
N ALA A 16 12.95 -4.57 -2.29
CA ALA A 16 14.01 -5.57 -2.26
C ALA A 16 15.35 -5.04 -2.79
N GLU A 17 15.34 -4.12 -3.75
CA GLU A 17 16.54 -3.44 -4.27
C GLU A 17 17.19 -2.56 -3.19
N HIS A 18 16.37 -1.81 -2.44
CA HIS A 18 16.87 -0.80 -1.50
C HIS A 18 17.12 -1.33 -0.08
N ILE A 19 16.50 -2.46 0.29
CA ILE A 19 16.64 -3.08 1.62
C ILE A 19 17.22 -4.47 1.45
N ALA A 20 18.53 -4.61 1.65
CA ALA A 20 19.31 -5.80 1.33
C ALA A 20 18.79 -7.10 1.99
N ASP A 21 18.31 -7.01 3.23
CA ASP A 21 17.86 -8.17 4.03
C ASP A 21 16.33 -8.33 4.02
N ALA A 22 15.62 -7.64 3.13
CA ALA A 22 14.17 -7.75 3.06
C ALA A 22 13.75 -9.03 2.35
N GLU A 23 13.00 -9.88 3.07
CA GLU A 23 12.20 -10.97 2.53
C GLU A 23 10.75 -10.49 2.42
N ILE A 24 10.15 -10.54 1.21
CA ILE A 24 8.86 -9.92 0.95
C ILE A 24 7.88 -10.95 0.41
N VAL A 25 6.77 -11.08 1.10
CA VAL A 25 5.55 -11.72 0.58
C VAL A 25 4.67 -10.62 0.03
N ALA A 26 4.22 -10.74 -1.20
CA ALA A 26 3.39 -9.76 -1.86
C ALA A 26 2.09 -10.41 -2.34
N ILE A 27 0.96 -9.82 -1.99
CA ILE A 27 -0.36 -10.41 -2.29
C ILE A 27 -1.20 -9.52 -3.18
N ASP A 28 -1.98 -10.16 -4.06
CA ASP A 28 -3.02 -9.52 -4.85
C ASP A 28 -4.19 -10.48 -5.07
N LEU A 29 -5.39 -9.95 -5.27
CA LEU A 29 -6.58 -10.76 -5.59
C LEU A 29 -6.60 -11.18 -7.06
N SER A 30 -6.02 -10.36 -7.94
CA SER A 30 -6.01 -10.53 -9.40
C SER A 30 -4.91 -11.50 -9.84
N ALA A 31 -5.29 -12.68 -10.32
CA ALA A 31 -4.35 -13.60 -10.94
C ALA A 31 -3.66 -12.99 -12.17
N HIS A 32 -4.33 -12.08 -12.89
CA HIS A 32 -3.75 -11.38 -14.03
C HIS A 32 -2.61 -10.45 -13.61
N MET A 33 -2.80 -9.66 -12.54
CA MET A 33 -1.74 -8.81 -11.98
C MET A 33 -0.57 -9.64 -11.49
N LEU A 34 -0.83 -10.75 -10.81
CA LEU A 34 0.24 -11.64 -10.34
C LEU A 34 1.02 -12.29 -11.48
N ALA A 35 0.38 -12.59 -12.63
CA ALA A 35 1.11 -13.06 -13.80
C ALA A 35 2.07 -11.99 -14.39
N HIS A 36 1.73 -10.70 -14.27
CA HIS A 36 2.66 -9.61 -14.58
C HIS A 36 3.77 -9.52 -13.54
N ALA A 37 3.42 -9.60 -12.26
CA ALA A 37 4.37 -9.55 -11.15
C ALA A 37 5.43 -10.65 -11.26
N GLU A 38 5.05 -11.87 -11.60
CA GLU A 38 5.98 -12.99 -11.82
C GLU A 38 6.93 -12.73 -13.00
N ARG A 39 6.46 -12.11 -14.10
CA ARG A 39 7.34 -11.73 -15.21
C ARG A 39 8.38 -10.68 -14.80
N HIS A 40 7.96 -9.67 -14.01
CA HIS A 40 8.88 -8.65 -13.48
C HIS A 40 9.87 -9.27 -12.50
N ARG A 41 9.40 -10.17 -11.62
CA ARG A 41 10.27 -10.90 -10.69
C ARG A 41 11.32 -11.72 -11.43
N ALA A 42 10.93 -12.47 -12.45
CA ALA A 42 11.86 -13.31 -13.22
C ALA A 42 12.98 -12.50 -13.91
N ALA A 43 12.74 -11.23 -14.22
CA ALA A 43 13.72 -10.31 -14.77
C ALA A 43 14.55 -9.56 -13.71
N SER A 44 14.21 -9.70 -12.42
CA SER A 44 14.86 -8.97 -11.33
C SER A 44 16.02 -9.73 -10.70
N PRO A 45 17.16 -9.08 -10.40
CA PRO A 45 18.24 -9.68 -9.61
C PRO A 45 17.82 -9.99 -8.16
N HIS A 46 16.69 -9.47 -7.72
CA HIS A 46 16.16 -9.64 -6.35
C HIS A 46 15.05 -10.72 -6.28
N ALA A 47 14.86 -11.50 -7.35
CA ALA A 47 13.80 -12.50 -7.48
C ALA A 47 13.69 -13.48 -6.30
N ALA A 48 14.82 -13.88 -5.73
CA ALA A 48 14.86 -14.85 -4.64
C ALA A 48 14.25 -14.32 -3.31
N ARG A 49 14.16 -13.00 -3.15
CA ARG A 49 13.67 -12.36 -1.91
C ARG A 49 12.22 -11.87 -1.99
N VAL A 50 11.57 -12.04 -3.14
CA VAL A 50 10.18 -11.63 -3.35
C VAL A 50 9.36 -12.84 -3.79
N SER A 51 8.26 -13.07 -3.11
CA SER A 51 7.29 -14.11 -3.47
C SER A 51 5.91 -13.50 -3.66
N PHE A 52 5.17 -13.99 -4.66
CA PHE A 52 3.80 -13.54 -4.94
C PHE A 52 2.79 -14.62 -4.56
N ARG A 53 1.68 -14.19 -3.95
CA ARG A 53 0.61 -15.09 -3.54
C ARG A 53 -0.75 -14.46 -3.85
N ARG A 54 -1.66 -15.25 -4.40
CA ARG A 54 -3.05 -14.81 -4.57
C ARG A 54 -3.76 -14.84 -3.22
N ALA A 55 -4.23 -13.68 -2.74
CA ALA A 55 -4.98 -13.58 -1.50
C ALA A 55 -5.90 -12.35 -1.51
N ASN A 56 -6.93 -12.41 -0.66
CA ASN A 56 -7.82 -11.28 -0.43
C ASN A 56 -7.23 -10.37 0.67
N ALA A 57 -7.00 -9.11 0.35
CA ALA A 57 -6.47 -8.11 1.29
C ALA A 57 -7.33 -7.93 2.57
N ARG A 58 -8.62 -8.26 2.52
CA ARG A 58 -9.57 -8.15 3.64
C ARG A 58 -9.62 -9.38 4.54
N ALA A 59 -8.98 -10.47 4.15
CA ALA A 59 -8.90 -11.72 4.91
C ALA A 59 -7.70 -12.55 4.41
N PRO A 60 -6.47 -12.05 4.52
CA PRO A 60 -5.28 -12.80 4.12
C PRO A 60 -5.02 -13.91 5.14
N ASP A 61 -4.71 -15.11 4.64
CA ASP A 61 -4.41 -16.27 5.48
C ASP A 61 -2.96 -16.21 5.98
N PHE A 62 -2.72 -15.34 6.96
CA PHE A 62 -1.45 -15.21 7.67
C PHE A 62 -1.70 -15.19 9.18
N PRO A 63 -0.77 -15.74 9.99
CA PRO A 63 -0.84 -15.63 11.44
C PRO A 63 -0.77 -14.17 11.92
N ASP A 64 -1.26 -13.93 13.14
CA ASP A 64 -1.11 -12.65 13.81
C ASP A 64 0.38 -12.32 13.99
N ALA A 65 0.72 -11.04 13.93
CA ALA A 65 2.06 -10.53 14.21
C ALA A 65 3.20 -11.21 13.41
N SER A 66 2.91 -11.66 12.17
CA SER A 66 3.84 -12.44 11.35
C SER A 66 4.80 -11.62 10.48
N PHE A 67 4.62 -10.29 10.41
CA PHE A 67 5.46 -9.43 9.58
C PHE A 67 6.04 -8.25 10.36
N ASP A 68 7.35 -8.04 10.27
CA ASP A 68 8.04 -6.88 10.86
C ASP A 68 7.67 -5.55 10.16
N ALA A 69 7.20 -5.62 8.92
CA ALA A 69 6.66 -4.46 8.19
C ALA A 69 5.52 -4.87 7.26
N VAL A 70 4.50 -4.03 7.20
CA VAL A 70 3.37 -4.15 6.27
C VAL A 70 3.26 -2.86 5.49
N PHE A 71 3.15 -2.97 4.17
CA PHE A 71 2.91 -1.82 3.30
C PHE A 71 1.86 -2.13 2.24
N SER A 72 1.24 -1.08 1.76
CA SER A 72 0.24 -1.13 0.68
C SER A 72 0.25 0.20 -0.05
N THR A 73 0.15 0.16 -1.36
CA THR A 73 0.13 1.37 -2.19
C THR A 73 -1.00 1.32 -3.21
N THR A 74 -1.83 2.38 -3.22
CA THR A 74 -2.79 2.65 -4.31
C THR A 74 -3.84 1.54 -4.53
N ILE A 75 -4.35 0.95 -3.44
CA ILE A 75 -5.46 -0.01 -3.52
C ILE A 75 -6.68 0.36 -2.68
N LEU A 76 -6.51 1.23 -1.66
CA LEU A 76 -7.54 1.48 -0.68
C LEU A 76 -8.81 2.06 -1.32
N HIS A 77 -8.66 2.94 -2.31
CA HIS A 77 -9.78 3.53 -3.05
C HIS A 77 -10.55 2.52 -3.93
N HIS A 78 -10.03 1.31 -4.13
CA HIS A 78 -10.74 0.20 -4.78
C HIS A 78 -11.53 -0.67 -3.79
N ILE A 79 -11.41 -0.44 -2.49
CA ILE A 79 -12.04 -1.24 -1.44
C ILE A 79 -13.28 -0.52 -0.91
N PRO A 80 -14.51 -0.97 -1.19
CA PRO A 80 -15.73 -0.26 -0.77
C PRO A 80 -15.85 -0.07 0.74
N ASP A 81 -15.44 -1.06 1.54
CA ASP A 81 -15.30 -0.96 3.00
C ASP A 81 -13.86 -1.29 3.39
N PRO A 82 -13.03 -0.29 3.72
CA PRO A 82 -11.62 -0.50 4.03
C PRO A 82 -11.36 -1.01 5.46
N ARG A 83 -12.36 -1.02 6.34
CA ARG A 83 -12.20 -1.45 7.74
C ARG A 83 -11.63 -2.87 7.90
N PRO A 84 -12.14 -3.90 7.19
CA PRO A 84 -11.53 -5.23 7.26
C PRO A 84 -10.07 -5.25 6.78
N PHE A 85 -9.75 -4.51 5.71
CA PHE A 85 -8.39 -4.38 5.22
C PHE A 85 -7.46 -3.75 6.28
N LEU A 86 -7.86 -2.64 6.90
CA LEU A 86 -7.07 -1.95 7.92
C LEU A 86 -6.85 -2.84 9.14
N ARG A 87 -7.88 -3.57 9.60
CA ARG A 87 -7.76 -4.52 10.71
C ARG A 87 -6.79 -5.65 10.40
N GLU A 88 -6.86 -6.22 9.20
CA GLU A 88 -5.98 -7.30 8.79
C GLU A 88 -4.53 -6.85 8.63
N ALA A 89 -4.29 -5.69 7.99
CA ALA A 89 -2.96 -5.10 7.91
C ALA A 89 -2.35 -4.87 9.30
N TRP A 90 -3.18 -4.46 10.26
CA TRP A 90 -2.76 -4.28 11.64
C TRP A 90 -2.55 -5.58 12.40
N ARG A 91 -3.43 -6.58 12.20
CA ARG A 91 -3.36 -7.90 12.85
C ARG A 91 -2.08 -8.65 12.50
N VAL A 92 -1.72 -8.65 11.21
CA VAL A 92 -0.54 -9.38 10.74
C VAL A 92 0.78 -8.64 11.01
N LEU A 93 0.72 -7.38 11.40
CA LEU A 93 1.90 -6.59 11.74
C LEU A 93 2.39 -6.93 13.14
N ALA A 94 3.67 -7.27 13.26
CA ALA A 94 4.31 -7.57 14.54
C ALA A 94 4.28 -6.35 15.48
N PRO A 95 4.23 -6.55 16.81
CA PRO A 95 4.36 -5.46 17.77
C PRO A 95 5.62 -4.64 17.51
N GLY A 96 5.45 -3.33 17.38
CA GLY A 96 6.56 -2.43 17.05
C GLY A 96 7.01 -2.46 15.58
N GLY A 97 6.34 -3.20 14.70
CA GLY A 97 6.65 -3.25 13.26
C GLY A 97 6.33 -1.95 12.53
N ALA A 98 6.87 -1.78 11.32
CA ALA A 98 6.60 -0.63 10.47
C ALA A 98 5.29 -0.79 9.69
N LEU A 99 4.53 0.28 9.52
CA LEU A 99 3.34 0.34 8.67
C LEU A 99 3.44 1.48 7.68
N LEU A 100 3.10 1.21 6.41
CA LEU A 100 2.87 2.22 5.39
C LEU A 100 1.64 1.83 4.57
N ILE A 101 0.54 2.57 4.70
CA ILE A 101 -0.62 2.45 3.82
C ILE A 101 -0.74 3.79 3.10
N ARG A 102 -0.35 3.80 1.82
CA ARG A 102 -0.32 4.99 0.97
C ARG A 102 -1.36 4.89 -0.12
N ASP A 103 -2.17 5.93 -0.26
CA ASP A 103 -3.20 5.96 -1.30
C ASP A 103 -3.45 7.39 -1.80
N LEU A 104 -4.25 7.50 -2.86
CA LEU A 104 -4.83 8.78 -3.27
C LEU A 104 -5.68 9.34 -2.12
N TYR A 105 -5.82 10.66 -2.05
CA TYR A 105 -6.85 11.27 -1.24
C TYR A 105 -7.80 12.09 -2.11
N ARG A 106 -9.06 12.15 -1.68
CA ARG A 106 -10.11 12.85 -2.41
C ARG A 106 -9.85 14.35 -2.40
N PRO A 107 -9.73 14.98 -3.58
CA PRO A 107 -9.64 16.44 -3.67
C PRO A 107 -10.87 17.12 -3.08
N PRO A 108 -10.73 18.33 -2.52
CA PRO A 108 -11.84 19.03 -1.89
C PRO A 108 -12.96 19.46 -2.86
N THR A 109 -12.64 19.61 -4.15
CA THR A 109 -13.60 19.98 -5.19
C THR A 109 -13.40 19.20 -6.48
N PRO A 110 -14.45 19.06 -7.32
CA PRO A 110 -14.33 18.45 -8.64
C PRO A 110 -13.33 19.17 -9.55
N GLU A 111 -13.24 20.51 -9.46
CA GLU A 111 -12.32 21.33 -10.24
C GLU A 111 -10.87 20.96 -9.88
N ARG A 112 -10.57 20.79 -8.59
CA ARG A 112 -9.26 20.35 -8.16
C ARG A 112 -8.90 18.96 -8.68
N ALA A 113 -9.87 18.05 -8.78
CA ALA A 113 -9.65 16.74 -9.39
C ALA A 113 -9.29 16.86 -10.88
N LEU A 114 -9.95 17.76 -11.62
CA LEU A 114 -9.63 18.02 -13.03
C LEU A 114 -8.24 18.64 -13.21
N GLU A 115 -7.83 19.55 -12.34
CA GLU A 115 -6.48 20.13 -12.33
C GLU A 115 -5.42 19.03 -12.11
N LEU A 116 -5.64 18.12 -11.16
CA LEU A 116 -4.72 17.01 -10.89
C LEU A 116 -4.62 16.06 -12.09
N VAL A 117 -5.75 15.77 -12.75
CA VAL A 117 -5.74 14.98 -13.98
C VAL A 117 -4.97 15.68 -15.09
N ALA A 118 -5.16 16.97 -15.27
CA ALA A 118 -4.42 17.75 -16.28
C ALA A 118 -2.91 17.78 -15.99
N LEU A 119 -2.55 17.87 -14.72
CA LEU A 119 -1.13 17.93 -14.31
C LEU A 119 -0.43 16.57 -14.43
N HIS A 120 -1.07 15.50 -13.97
CA HIS A 120 -0.41 14.20 -13.79
C HIS A 120 -0.72 13.16 -14.89
N ALA A 121 -1.72 13.42 -15.72
CA ALA A 121 -2.14 12.52 -16.79
C ALA A 121 -2.27 13.23 -18.15
N ALA A 122 -1.52 14.34 -18.36
CA ALA A 122 -1.60 15.13 -19.59
C ALA A 122 -1.27 14.31 -20.86
N GLY A 123 -0.30 13.38 -20.75
CA GLY A 123 0.12 12.50 -21.86
C GLY A 123 -0.68 11.21 -22.00
N GLU A 124 -1.64 10.97 -21.11
CA GLU A 124 -2.41 9.74 -21.07
C GLU A 124 -3.61 9.77 -22.03
N THR A 125 -4.12 8.58 -22.36
CA THR A 125 -5.34 8.44 -23.17
C THR A 125 -6.55 9.06 -22.45
N PRO A 126 -7.61 9.49 -23.18
CA PRO A 126 -8.84 9.97 -22.55
C PRO A 126 -9.44 8.97 -21.55
N TYR A 127 -9.34 7.67 -21.85
CA TYR A 127 -9.80 6.61 -20.96
C TYR A 127 -8.97 6.54 -19.66
N SER A 128 -7.63 6.58 -19.74
CA SER A 128 -6.75 6.58 -18.55
C SER A 128 -6.96 7.82 -17.68
N ARG A 129 -7.20 8.98 -18.31
CA ARG A 129 -7.51 10.23 -17.59
C ARG A 129 -8.82 10.13 -16.83
N GLU A 130 -9.85 9.52 -17.43
CA GLU A 130 -11.14 9.31 -16.77
C GLU A 130 -11.03 8.31 -15.62
N LEU A 131 -10.26 7.21 -15.79
CA LEU A 131 -9.98 6.27 -14.71
C LEU A 131 -9.28 6.95 -13.53
N PHE A 132 -8.27 7.80 -13.80
CA PHE A 132 -7.58 8.54 -12.74
C PHE A 132 -8.53 9.52 -12.03
N ARG A 133 -9.39 10.23 -12.78
CA ARG A 133 -10.42 11.10 -12.19
C ARG A 133 -11.38 10.31 -11.30
N ALA A 134 -11.84 9.15 -11.75
CA ALA A 134 -12.71 8.27 -10.96
C ALA A 134 -12.03 7.77 -9.69
N SER A 135 -10.73 7.42 -9.76
CA SER A 135 -9.93 7.01 -8.59
C SER A 135 -9.81 8.14 -7.56
N LEU A 136 -9.57 9.38 -8.00
CA LEU A 136 -9.55 10.55 -7.10
C LEU A 136 -10.90 10.76 -6.39
N HIS A 137 -12.03 10.58 -7.10
CA HIS A 137 -13.35 10.67 -6.49
C HIS A 137 -13.68 9.51 -5.53
N ALA A 138 -13.20 8.30 -5.83
CA ALA A 138 -13.39 7.13 -4.98
C ALA A 138 -12.50 7.13 -3.73
N ALA A 139 -11.41 7.90 -3.74
CA ALA A 139 -10.48 8.00 -2.63
C ALA A 139 -11.13 8.57 -1.36
N LEU A 140 -10.57 8.24 -0.21
CA LEU A 140 -10.98 8.81 1.09
C LEU A 140 -10.44 10.23 1.25
N THR A 141 -11.11 11.03 2.07
CA THR A 141 -10.50 12.24 2.64
C THR A 141 -9.56 11.86 3.78
N ALA A 142 -8.70 12.80 4.19
CA ALA A 142 -7.81 12.60 5.34
C ALA A 142 -8.58 12.31 6.63
N ASP A 143 -9.71 12.98 6.84
CA ASP A 143 -10.53 12.79 8.04
C ASP A 143 -11.26 11.43 8.03
N GLU A 144 -11.78 11.00 6.87
CA GLU A 144 -12.36 9.67 6.71
C GLU A 144 -11.32 8.58 6.99
N LEU A 145 -10.10 8.68 6.43
CA LEU A 145 -9.06 7.69 6.67
C LEU A 145 -8.60 7.67 8.14
N ARG A 146 -8.50 8.84 8.77
CA ARG A 146 -8.16 8.94 10.21
C ARG A 146 -9.23 8.28 11.10
N ALA A 147 -10.50 8.53 10.82
CA ALA A 147 -11.61 7.91 11.54
C ALA A 147 -11.61 6.38 11.38
N LEU A 148 -11.47 5.89 10.14
CA LEU A 148 -11.41 4.46 9.84
C LEU A 148 -10.21 3.76 10.49
N ALA A 149 -9.05 4.41 10.55
CA ALA A 149 -7.87 3.89 11.26
C ALA A 149 -8.14 3.73 12.76
N GLY A 150 -8.81 4.72 13.38
CA GLY A 150 -9.24 4.64 14.78
C GLY A 150 -10.25 3.51 15.01
N GLU A 151 -11.28 3.38 14.18
CA GLU A 151 -12.27 2.30 14.24
C GLU A 151 -11.66 0.92 14.05
N ALA A 152 -10.62 0.81 13.25
CA ALA A 152 -9.87 -0.43 13.02
C ALA A 152 -8.86 -0.75 14.14
N GLY A 153 -8.70 0.15 15.12
CA GLY A 153 -7.81 -0.04 16.27
C GLY A 153 -6.33 0.22 16.00
N LEU A 154 -5.99 0.92 14.91
CA LEU A 154 -4.61 1.29 14.61
C LEU A 154 -4.11 2.34 15.62
N THR A 155 -3.07 2.02 16.37
CA THR A 155 -2.50 2.91 17.39
C THR A 155 -1.07 3.32 17.03
N GLY A 156 -0.70 4.56 17.39
CA GLY A 156 0.64 5.08 17.11
C GLY A 156 0.93 5.24 15.60
N VAL A 157 -0.11 5.38 14.79
CA VAL A 157 0.00 5.72 13.37
C VAL A 157 -0.18 7.23 13.18
N GLU A 158 0.56 7.79 12.25
CA GLU A 158 0.45 9.16 11.80
C GLU A 158 -0.17 9.22 10.41
N LEU A 159 -1.07 10.17 10.16
CA LEU A 159 -1.58 10.46 8.83
C LEU A 159 -0.77 11.63 8.25
N VAL A 160 -0.13 11.38 7.12
CA VAL A 160 0.72 12.34 6.41
C VAL A 160 0.14 12.60 5.02
N ILE A 161 0.04 13.86 4.63
CA ILE A 161 -0.19 14.26 3.23
C ILE A 161 1.19 14.37 2.57
N ASP A 162 1.53 13.40 1.73
CA ASP A 162 2.89 13.26 1.18
C ASP A 162 3.02 13.79 -0.25
N SER A 163 1.92 14.17 -0.89
CA SER A 163 1.94 14.90 -2.17
C SER A 163 0.63 15.66 -2.40
N ASP A 164 0.48 16.29 -3.55
CA ASP A 164 -0.73 17.00 -3.96
C ASP A 164 -1.95 16.10 -4.19
N ARG A 165 -1.76 14.78 -4.20
CA ARG A 165 -2.81 13.77 -4.44
C ARG A 165 -2.68 12.49 -3.61
N HIS A 166 -1.63 12.35 -2.78
CA HIS A 166 -1.43 11.16 -1.96
C HIS A 166 -1.35 11.50 -0.48
N MET A 167 -1.89 10.59 0.32
CA MET A 167 -1.75 10.56 1.77
C MET A 167 -1.34 9.16 2.22
N SER A 168 -0.81 9.07 3.42
CA SER A 168 -0.43 7.79 4.01
C SER A 168 -0.71 7.72 5.50
N LEU A 169 -1.07 6.51 5.97
CA LEU A 169 -0.95 6.13 7.37
C LEU A 169 0.43 5.51 7.56
N GLN A 170 1.18 6.05 8.49
CA GLN A 170 2.57 5.65 8.73
C GLN A 170 2.81 5.32 10.20
N ARG A 171 3.61 4.29 10.44
CA ARG A 171 4.25 4.00 11.71
C ARG A 171 5.67 3.51 11.45
N ALA A 172 6.65 4.21 11.98
CA ALA A 172 8.03 3.74 11.95
C ALA A 172 8.19 2.50 12.86
N ALA A 173 9.09 1.60 12.48
CA ALA A 173 9.46 0.50 13.35
C ALA A 173 10.02 1.04 14.67
N ALA A 174 9.63 0.42 15.79
CA ALA A 174 10.26 0.69 17.07
C ALA A 174 11.74 0.32 16.99
N ARG A 175 12.62 1.19 17.48
CA ARG A 175 14.04 0.87 17.56
C ARG A 175 14.23 -0.38 18.42
N ARG A 176 14.75 -1.46 17.84
CA ARG A 176 15.15 -2.64 18.64
C ARG A 176 16.22 -2.18 19.62
N ALA A 177 15.90 -2.17 20.92
CA ALA A 177 16.88 -1.94 21.95
C ALA A 177 17.90 -3.10 21.86
N GLY A 178 19.13 -2.83 21.37
CA GLY A 178 20.20 -3.82 21.46
C GLY A 178 20.97 -4.20 20.19
N ALA A 179 20.73 -3.62 19.02
CA ALA A 179 21.66 -3.80 17.90
C ALA A 179 22.91 -2.91 18.10
N ARG A 180 23.80 -3.32 19.01
CA ARG A 180 25.17 -2.77 19.04
C ARG A 180 25.83 -3.18 17.71
N ARG A 181 26.17 -2.21 16.87
CA ARG A 181 27.11 -2.41 15.76
C ARG A 181 28.41 -3.01 16.37
N ARG A 182 28.72 -4.22 15.97
CA ARG A 182 30.07 -4.78 16.14
C ARG A 182 30.91 -4.40 14.93
#